data_513db945b2739055020129a251990885
#
_entry.id   513db945b2739055020129a251990885
#
_cell.length_a   1.000
_cell.length_b   1.000
_cell.length_c   1.000
_cell.angle_alpha   90.00
_cell.angle_beta   90.00
_cell.angle_gamma   90.00
#
_symmetry.space_group_name_H-M   'P 1'
#
loop_
_entity.id
_entity.type
_entity.pdbx_description
1 polymer ?
#
loop_
_entity_poly.entity_id
_entity_poly.type
_entity_poly.pdbx_seq_one_letter_code
_entity_poly.pdbx_strand_id
1 'polypeptide(L)'
;MQTRHKIIFFLFFLFFPGKAYSDSSWWNYFDYAGVSWSVEEFRTIGSGHNSASNFTPGSSDGADIHTDTSFDIFLGKKFGQTRGEINYSKNNFKDLRTSYLKQLHYLNTDFAIHELNFNGFYDLFQSKGLNFSIGGGPGIAMVKMTGESYRSDGFSLVKINDNHNDTIFTYNVSLGLGYRFRSDALLDIRVGHKEFMNEIRQQTSKISDGTANGYVTSDLSSNFIKFRIVKEF
;
A
#
# COMPACT_ATOMS: atom_id res chain seq x y z
N MET A 1 6.59 -3.01 22.01
CA MET A 1 5.92 -1.87 22.68
C MET A 1 5.10 -0.97 21.75
N GLN A 2 4.94 -1.32 20.46
CA GLN A 2 4.21 -0.53 19.45
C GLN A 2 2.69 -0.79 19.35
N THR A 3 2.18 -1.85 19.95
CA THR A 3 0.77 -2.27 19.78
C THR A 3 -0.22 -1.45 20.62
N ARG A 4 0.22 -0.87 21.74
CA ARG A 4 -0.68 -0.14 22.66
C ARG A 4 -1.21 1.19 22.13
N HIS A 5 -0.44 1.89 21.29
CA HIS A 5 -0.86 3.19 20.75
C HIS A 5 -1.92 3.06 19.65
N LYS A 6 -1.96 1.95 18.93
CA LYS A 6 -2.94 1.69 17.86
C LYS A 6 -4.35 1.47 18.43
N ILE A 7 -4.46 0.83 19.59
CA ILE A 7 -5.74 0.55 20.27
C ILE A 7 -6.35 1.81 20.87
N ILE A 8 -5.53 2.71 21.40
CA ILE A 8 -5.99 3.97 22.03
C ILE A 8 -6.59 4.91 20.96
N PHE A 9 -6.00 5.01 19.79
CA PHE A 9 -6.53 5.81 18.68
C PHE A 9 -7.87 5.27 18.18
N PHE A 10 -8.01 3.95 18.12
CA PHE A 10 -9.23 3.26 17.73
C PHE A 10 -10.39 3.51 18.73
N LEU A 11 -10.13 3.45 20.03
CA LEU A 11 -11.11 3.73 21.06
C LEU A 11 -11.52 5.21 21.06
N PHE A 12 -10.60 6.13 20.82
CA PHE A 12 -10.87 7.56 20.73
C PHE A 12 -11.88 7.89 19.63
N PHE A 13 -11.80 7.23 18.48
CA PHE A 13 -12.71 7.44 17.35
C PHE A 13 -14.15 6.92 17.63
N LEU A 14 -14.28 5.87 18.42
CA LEU A 14 -15.58 5.29 18.78
C LEU A 14 -16.36 6.12 19.82
N PHE A 15 -15.68 6.91 20.65
CA PHE A 15 -16.27 7.62 21.78
C PHE A 15 -16.56 9.10 21.53
N PHE A 16 -16.16 9.69 20.39
CA PHE A 16 -16.53 11.06 20.09
C PHE A 16 -18.03 11.14 19.73
N PRO A 17 -18.83 11.88 20.52
CA PRO A 17 -20.24 12.10 20.21
C PRO A 17 -20.30 13.02 18.97
N GLY A 18 -20.88 12.52 17.88
CA GLY A 18 -20.93 13.19 16.58
C GLY A 18 -21.86 14.39 16.48
N LYS A 19 -22.05 15.22 17.52
CA LYS A 19 -22.96 16.37 17.48
C LYS A 19 -22.47 17.64 18.16
N ALA A 20 -21.22 17.80 18.42
CA ALA A 20 -20.74 18.97 19.14
C ALA A 20 -19.64 19.70 18.37
N TYR A 21 -19.92 20.22 17.17
CA TYR A 21 -19.11 21.35 16.69
C TYR A 21 -19.87 22.22 15.69
N SER A 22 -19.90 23.50 16.03
CA SER A 22 -20.58 24.61 15.36
C SER A 22 -20.02 24.92 13.97
N ASP A 23 -20.86 25.38 13.19
CA ASP A 23 -21.05 26.28 12.04
C ASP A 23 -19.88 26.67 11.10
N SER A 24 -18.63 26.25 11.26
CA SER A 24 -17.57 26.67 10.31
C SER A 24 -16.38 25.71 10.15
N SER A 25 -16.54 24.42 10.45
CA SER A 25 -15.44 23.49 10.36
C SER A 25 -15.38 22.81 8.97
N TRP A 26 -14.18 22.60 8.47
CA TRP A 26 -13.87 21.87 7.23
C TRP A 26 -14.46 20.44 7.22
N TRP A 27 -14.87 19.88 8.36
CA TRP A 27 -15.60 18.62 8.51
C TRP A 27 -16.94 18.62 7.77
N ASN A 28 -17.57 19.78 7.55
CA ASN A 28 -18.82 19.88 6.80
C ASN A 28 -18.68 19.50 5.31
N TYR A 29 -17.44 19.35 4.83
CA TYR A 29 -17.18 18.89 3.46
C TYR A 29 -17.22 17.37 3.33
N PHE A 30 -17.15 16.63 4.43
CA PHE A 30 -17.18 15.17 4.44
C PHE A 30 -18.40 14.65 5.19
N ASP A 31 -18.96 13.55 4.72
CA ASP A 31 -20.12 12.89 5.32
C ASP A 31 -19.73 11.73 6.23
N TYR A 32 -18.49 11.24 6.08
CA TYR A 32 -17.95 10.16 6.90
C TYR A 32 -16.43 10.14 6.91
N ALA A 33 -15.91 9.49 7.93
CA ALA A 33 -14.49 9.17 8.05
C ALA A 33 -14.32 7.73 8.53
N GLY A 34 -13.13 7.18 8.38
CA GLY A 34 -12.88 5.84 8.87
C GLY A 34 -11.41 5.47 8.92
N VAL A 35 -11.22 4.28 9.45
CA VAL A 35 -9.94 3.59 9.50
C VAL A 35 -10.09 2.22 8.89
N SER A 36 -9.03 1.71 8.34
CA SER A 36 -8.99 0.35 7.82
C SER A 36 -7.68 -0.35 8.16
N TRP A 37 -7.79 -1.64 8.24
CA TRP A 37 -6.68 -2.56 8.33
C TRP A 37 -6.81 -3.54 7.16
N SER A 38 -5.72 -3.76 6.42
CA SER A 38 -5.71 -4.71 5.32
C SER A 38 -4.62 -5.75 5.46
N VAL A 39 -4.89 -6.91 4.89
CA VAL A 39 -3.90 -7.92 4.53
C VAL A 39 -3.68 -7.78 3.04
N GLU A 40 -2.44 -7.54 2.65
CA GLU A 40 -2.04 -7.33 1.25
C GLU A 40 -1.04 -8.38 0.84
N GLU A 41 -1.32 -9.05 -0.27
CA GLU A 41 -0.40 -9.94 -0.95
C GLU A 41 0.29 -9.16 -2.06
N PHE A 42 1.53 -8.77 -1.82
CA PHE A 42 2.38 -8.10 -2.79
C PHE A 42 3.03 -9.10 -3.73
N ARG A 43 3.03 -8.76 -5.00
CA ARG A 43 3.75 -9.47 -6.04
C ARG A 43 4.77 -8.53 -6.66
N THR A 44 6.04 -8.95 -6.70
CA THR A 44 7.10 -8.18 -7.33
C THR A 44 7.79 -8.99 -8.43
N ILE A 45 8.13 -8.29 -9.50
CA ILE A 45 9.01 -8.80 -10.55
C ILE A 45 10.14 -7.79 -10.64
N GLY A 46 11.36 -8.21 -10.29
CA GLY A 46 12.51 -7.32 -10.26
C GLY A 46 13.53 -7.63 -11.35
N SER A 47 14.30 -6.62 -11.74
CA SER A 47 15.49 -6.79 -12.57
C SER A 47 16.64 -5.94 -12.03
N GLY A 48 17.88 -6.46 -12.15
CA GLY A 48 19.08 -5.75 -11.75
C GLY A 48 19.92 -5.37 -12.97
N HIS A 49 20.37 -4.12 -13.00
CA HIS A 49 21.30 -3.63 -14.03
C HIS A 49 22.59 -3.17 -13.39
N ASN A 50 23.71 -3.73 -13.83
CA ASN A 50 25.03 -3.35 -13.36
C ASN A 50 25.85 -2.73 -14.51
N SER A 51 26.38 -1.53 -14.30
CA SER A 51 27.17 -0.80 -15.30
C SER A 51 28.64 -1.29 -15.42
N ALA A 52 29.14 -2.05 -14.42
CA ALA A 52 30.55 -2.34 -14.30
C ALA A 52 30.96 -3.79 -14.58
N SER A 53 30.04 -4.69 -14.74
CA SER A 53 30.29 -6.08 -15.09
C SER A 53 29.36 -6.52 -16.20
N ASN A 54 29.75 -7.54 -16.96
CA ASN A 54 28.91 -8.22 -17.96
C ASN A 54 27.69 -8.92 -17.33
N PHE A 55 27.13 -8.34 -16.25
CA PHE A 55 25.92 -8.78 -15.64
C PHE A 55 24.78 -8.42 -16.59
N THR A 56 24.41 -9.38 -17.40
CA THR A 56 23.23 -9.28 -18.26
C THR A 56 22.04 -9.03 -17.35
N PRO A 57 21.20 -8.00 -17.60
CA PRO A 57 19.99 -7.82 -16.85
C PRO A 57 19.19 -9.12 -16.89
N GLY A 58 19.14 -9.81 -15.77
CA GLY A 58 18.26 -10.97 -15.62
C GLY A 58 16.91 -10.49 -15.10
N SER A 59 15.84 -10.85 -15.79
CA SER A 59 14.54 -10.87 -15.14
C SER A 59 14.60 -11.84 -13.96
N SER A 60 13.84 -11.57 -12.89
CA SER A 60 13.69 -12.51 -11.79
C SER A 60 13.25 -13.89 -12.33
N ASP A 61 13.67 -14.97 -11.69
CA ASP A 61 13.29 -16.34 -12.05
C ASP A 61 11.78 -16.62 -11.83
N GLY A 62 11.05 -15.62 -11.32
CA GLY A 62 9.61 -15.63 -11.08
C GLY A 62 9.18 -14.38 -10.30
N ALA A 63 7.88 -14.27 -10.07
CA ALA A 63 7.34 -13.26 -9.18
C ALA A 63 7.47 -13.74 -7.74
N ASP A 64 8.07 -12.92 -6.88
CA ASP A 64 8.01 -13.15 -5.43
C ASP A 64 6.69 -12.65 -4.87
N ILE A 65 6.13 -13.43 -3.98
CA ILE A 65 4.86 -13.12 -3.30
C ILE A 65 5.17 -12.93 -1.82
N HIS A 66 4.78 -11.79 -1.30
CA HIS A 66 4.93 -11.45 0.12
C HIS A 66 3.60 -10.94 0.68
N THR A 67 3.23 -11.43 1.86
CA THR A 67 2.01 -11.01 2.53
C THR A 67 2.35 -10.10 3.69
N ASP A 68 1.75 -8.92 3.73
CA ASP A 68 1.93 -7.97 4.82
C ASP A 68 0.60 -7.28 5.17
N THR A 69 0.65 -6.44 6.20
CA THR A 69 -0.49 -5.72 6.71
C THR A 69 -0.31 -4.22 6.56
N SER A 70 -1.36 -3.52 6.15
CA SER A 70 -1.38 -2.08 6.09
C SER A 70 -2.44 -1.47 6.99
N PHE A 71 -2.28 -0.20 7.27
CA PHE A 71 -3.24 0.61 7.99
C PHE A 71 -3.54 1.88 7.18
N ASP A 72 -4.83 2.17 7.00
CA ASP A 72 -5.27 3.36 6.28
C ASP A 72 -6.20 4.21 7.13
N ILE A 73 -6.22 5.51 6.82
CA ILE A 73 -7.23 6.46 7.25
C ILE A 73 -7.89 7.05 6.02
N PHE A 74 -9.18 7.33 6.10
CA PHE A 74 -9.90 7.90 4.96
C PHE A 74 -11.00 8.86 5.39
N LEU A 75 -11.31 9.79 4.48
CA LEU A 75 -12.41 10.72 4.54
C LEU A 75 -13.25 10.57 3.27
N GLY A 76 -14.57 10.67 3.39
CA GLY A 76 -15.42 10.48 2.23
C GLY A 76 -16.67 11.35 2.23
N LYS A 77 -17.20 11.53 1.00
CA LYS A 77 -18.41 12.25 0.72
C LYS A 77 -19.37 11.39 -0.09
N LYS A 78 -20.66 11.48 0.23
CA LYS A 78 -21.73 10.76 -0.47
C LYS A 78 -22.42 11.66 -1.51
N PHE A 79 -22.75 11.08 -2.65
CA PHE A 79 -23.47 11.71 -3.75
C PHE A 79 -24.56 10.74 -4.24
N GLY A 80 -25.62 10.56 -3.44
CA GLY A 80 -26.65 9.56 -3.72
C GLY A 80 -26.09 8.12 -3.61
N GLN A 81 -26.08 7.38 -4.72
CA GLN A 81 -25.50 6.02 -4.77
C GLN A 81 -23.99 6.00 -5.00
N THR A 82 -23.38 7.15 -5.22
CA THR A 82 -21.94 7.25 -5.39
C THR A 82 -21.27 7.82 -4.15
N ARG A 83 -19.98 7.46 -3.94
CA ARG A 83 -19.16 7.98 -2.86
C ARG A 83 -17.77 8.31 -3.40
N GLY A 84 -17.24 9.44 -2.97
CA GLY A 84 -15.84 9.81 -3.18
C GLY A 84 -15.07 9.69 -1.88
N GLU A 85 -13.85 9.16 -1.92
CA GLU A 85 -12.97 9.01 -0.75
C GLU A 85 -11.56 9.51 -1.06
N ILE A 86 -10.96 10.15 -0.08
CA ILE A 86 -9.52 10.39 -0.01
C ILE A 86 -8.98 9.45 1.06
N ASN A 87 -7.99 8.65 0.70
CA ASN A 87 -7.43 7.60 1.54
C ASN A 87 -5.91 7.76 1.61
N TYR A 88 -5.35 7.74 2.82
CA TYR A 88 -3.92 7.68 3.05
C TYR A 88 -3.56 6.36 3.68
N SER A 89 -2.60 5.65 3.09
CA SER A 89 -2.09 4.38 3.58
C SER A 89 -0.59 4.40 3.81
N LYS A 90 -0.16 3.55 4.74
CA LYS A 90 1.25 3.31 4.99
C LYS A 90 1.50 1.82 5.11
N ASN A 91 2.38 1.31 4.25
CA ASN A 91 2.86 -0.07 4.23
C ASN A 91 4.37 -0.10 4.47
N ASN A 92 4.85 -1.08 5.25
CA ASN A 92 6.26 -1.36 5.38
C ASN A 92 6.41 -2.88 5.37
N PHE A 93 6.94 -3.42 4.30
CA PHE A 93 7.23 -4.85 4.23
C PHE A 93 8.73 -5.06 4.07
N LYS A 94 9.22 -6.16 4.65
CA LYS A 94 10.63 -6.45 4.80
C LYS A 94 10.95 -7.84 4.29
N ASP A 95 12.23 -8.03 3.98
CA ASP A 95 12.80 -9.32 3.63
C ASP A 95 12.16 -9.97 2.39
N LEU A 96 11.74 -9.11 1.42
CA LEU A 96 11.33 -9.63 0.13
C LEU A 96 12.56 -10.17 -0.60
N ARG A 97 12.56 -11.46 -0.88
CA ARG A 97 13.67 -12.14 -1.52
C ARG A 97 13.35 -12.48 -2.97
N THR A 98 14.03 -11.82 -3.89
CA THR A 98 13.92 -12.11 -5.33
C THR A 98 15.14 -12.88 -5.80
N SER A 99 14.95 -14.00 -6.50
CA SER A 99 16.02 -14.80 -7.07
C SER A 99 16.27 -14.47 -8.54
N TYR A 100 17.55 -14.56 -8.94
CA TYR A 100 18.01 -14.30 -10.30
C TYR A 100 18.98 -15.38 -10.75
N LEU A 101 19.13 -15.54 -12.07
CA LEU A 101 20.09 -16.45 -12.68
C LEU A 101 20.00 -17.87 -12.11
N LYS A 102 18.82 -18.46 -12.11
CA LYS A 102 18.57 -19.81 -11.58
C LYS A 102 19.05 -19.95 -10.11
N GLN A 103 18.70 -18.98 -9.29
CA GLN A 103 19.02 -18.94 -7.86
C GLN A 103 20.50 -18.77 -7.52
N LEU A 104 21.33 -18.32 -8.46
CA LEU A 104 22.75 -17.99 -8.16
C LEU A 104 22.90 -16.64 -7.47
N HIS A 105 21.94 -15.75 -7.62
CA HIS A 105 21.91 -14.42 -7.01
C HIS A 105 20.56 -14.18 -6.35
N TYR A 106 20.58 -13.47 -5.22
CA TYR A 106 19.39 -13.06 -4.48
C TYR A 106 19.44 -11.56 -4.22
N LEU A 107 18.29 -10.93 -4.28
CA LEU A 107 18.07 -9.56 -3.84
C LEU A 107 17.10 -9.59 -2.66
N ASN A 108 17.54 -9.18 -1.49
CA ASN A 108 16.66 -8.95 -0.35
C ASN A 108 16.30 -7.47 -0.32
N THR A 109 15.02 -7.16 -0.34
CA THR A 109 14.52 -5.79 -0.36
C THR A 109 13.51 -5.54 0.74
N ASP A 110 13.62 -4.36 1.32
CA ASP A 110 12.62 -3.78 2.21
C ASP A 110 11.94 -2.63 1.47
N PHE A 111 10.62 -2.52 1.62
CA PHE A 111 9.86 -1.43 1.04
C PHE A 111 9.14 -0.64 2.13
N ALA A 112 9.16 0.68 2.01
CA ALA A 112 8.30 1.60 2.75
C ALA A 112 7.47 2.38 1.74
N ILE A 113 6.15 2.23 1.80
CA ILE A 113 5.21 2.83 0.86
C ILE A 113 4.27 3.75 1.62
N HIS A 114 4.21 5.02 1.20
CA HIS A 114 3.21 5.98 1.61
C HIS A 114 2.36 6.32 0.40
N GLU A 115 1.05 6.14 0.50
CA GLU A 115 0.16 6.26 -0.63
C GLU A 115 -1.03 7.16 -0.31
N LEU A 116 -1.38 8.04 -1.25
CA LEU A 116 -2.58 8.84 -1.25
C LEU A 116 -3.46 8.41 -2.43
N ASN A 117 -4.67 7.93 -2.14
CA ASN A 117 -5.62 7.46 -3.14
C ASN A 117 -6.88 8.34 -3.18
N PHE A 118 -7.41 8.52 -4.37
CA PHE A 118 -8.70 9.17 -4.65
C PHE A 118 -9.64 8.12 -5.24
N ASN A 119 -10.54 7.61 -4.43
CA ASN A 119 -11.41 6.50 -4.81
C ASN A 119 -12.84 6.98 -5.05
N GLY A 120 -13.47 6.44 -6.08
CA GLY A 120 -14.89 6.53 -6.34
C GLY A 120 -15.56 5.17 -6.14
N PHE A 121 -16.70 5.16 -5.49
CA PHE A 121 -17.49 3.93 -5.27
C PHE A 121 -18.91 4.11 -5.72
N TYR A 122 -19.50 3.05 -6.22
CA TYR A 122 -20.90 2.95 -6.55
C TYR A 122 -21.56 1.86 -5.72
N ASP A 123 -22.64 2.23 -5.00
CA ASP A 123 -23.41 1.33 -4.16
C ASP A 123 -24.43 0.59 -5.04
N LEU A 124 -24.13 -0.66 -5.38
CA LEU A 124 -24.94 -1.50 -6.25
C LEU A 124 -26.25 -1.95 -5.58
N PHE A 125 -26.19 -2.17 -4.27
CA PHE A 125 -27.29 -2.68 -3.50
C PHE A 125 -27.24 -2.19 -2.07
N GLN A 126 -28.39 -1.72 -1.56
CA GLN A 126 -28.57 -1.35 -0.15
C GLN A 126 -29.88 -1.90 0.35
N SER A 127 -29.85 -2.75 1.37
CA SER A 127 -31.05 -3.30 2.03
C SER A 127 -30.77 -3.75 3.44
N LYS A 128 -31.65 -3.40 4.37
CA LYS A 128 -31.63 -3.83 5.79
C LYS A 128 -30.26 -3.68 6.47
N GLY A 129 -29.55 -2.58 6.17
CA GLY A 129 -28.24 -2.30 6.72
C GLY A 129 -27.08 -2.94 5.96
N LEU A 130 -27.32 -3.81 4.99
CA LEU A 130 -26.31 -4.34 4.08
C LEU A 130 -26.09 -3.37 2.92
N ASN A 131 -24.84 -3.22 2.52
CA ASN A 131 -24.41 -2.44 1.36
C ASN A 131 -23.40 -3.25 0.55
N PHE A 132 -23.65 -3.41 -0.74
CA PHE A 132 -22.67 -3.97 -1.66
C PHE A 132 -22.21 -2.89 -2.64
N SER A 133 -20.92 -2.69 -2.78
CA SER A 133 -20.35 -1.63 -3.60
C SER A 133 -19.18 -2.11 -4.46
N ILE A 134 -19.01 -1.42 -5.57
CA ILE A 134 -17.83 -1.55 -6.44
C ILE A 134 -17.17 -0.18 -6.56
N GLY A 135 -15.86 -0.16 -6.69
CA GLY A 135 -15.14 1.09 -6.92
C GLY A 135 -13.64 0.93 -6.91
N GLY A 136 -12.98 2.07 -6.87
CA GLY A 136 -11.55 2.20 -6.92
C GLY A 136 -11.15 3.57 -7.43
N GLY A 137 -9.89 3.74 -7.78
CA GLY A 137 -9.42 5.02 -8.30
C GLY A 137 -7.91 5.13 -8.40
N PRO A 138 -7.45 6.28 -8.89
CA PRO A 138 -6.03 6.59 -8.98
C PRO A 138 -5.43 6.94 -7.63
N GLY A 139 -4.12 6.77 -7.53
CA GLY A 139 -3.34 7.20 -6.38
C GLY A 139 -1.93 7.61 -6.77
N ILE A 140 -1.23 8.14 -5.78
CA ILE A 140 0.19 8.47 -5.84
C ILE A 140 0.86 7.83 -4.65
N ALA A 141 1.89 7.01 -4.92
CA ALA A 141 2.70 6.35 -3.90
C ALA A 141 4.12 6.92 -3.89
N MET A 142 4.61 7.23 -2.71
CA MET A 142 6.04 7.42 -2.46
C MET A 142 6.61 6.10 -1.96
N VAL A 143 7.51 5.52 -2.73
CA VAL A 143 8.11 4.22 -2.46
C VAL A 143 9.58 4.38 -2.17
N LYS A 144 10.00 3.92 -1.00
CA LYS A 144 11.38 3.77 -0.63
C LYS A 144 11.73 2.28 -0.63
N MET A 145 12.72 1.91 -1.40
CA MET A 145 13.25 0.55 -1.47
C MET A 145 14.69 0.54 -0.92
N THR A 146 14.96 -0.35 0.01
CA THR A 146 16.31 -0.59 0.55
C THR A 146 16.63 -2.06 0.46
N GLY A 147 17.90 -2.42 0.46
CA GLY A 147 18.27 -3.83 0.42
C GLY A 147 19.68 -4.11 -0.06
N GLU A 148 19.98 -5.39 -0.16
CA GLU A 148 21.28 -5.88 -0.57
C GLU A 148 21.15 -7.09 -1.49
N SER A 149 22.05 -7.18 -2.46
CA SER A 149 22.17 -8.34 -3.34
C SER A 149 23.26 -9.28 -2.83
N TYR A 150 22.96 -10.57 -2.83
CA TYR A 150 23.83 -11.65 -2.38
C TYR A 150 24.03 -12.67 -3.49
N ARG A 151 25.21 -13.29 -3.48
CA ARG A 151 25.49 -14.51 -4.23
C ARG A 151 25.03 -15.73 -3.42
N SER A 152 24.84 -16.86 -4.07
CA SER A 152 24.38 -18.11 -3.40
C SER A 152 25.31 -18.62 -2.29
N ASP A 153 26.58 -18.20 -2.29
CA ASP A 153 27.57 -18.47 -1.23
C ASP A 153 27.47 -17.47 -0.06
N GLY A 154 26.49 -16.55 -0.08
CA GLY A 154 26.28 -15.55 0.96
C GLY A 154 27.14 -14.29 0.83
N PHE A 155 27.94 -14.17 -0.24
CA PHE A 155 28.74 -12.98 -0.46
C PHE A 155 27.90 -11.81 -0.96
N SER A 156 27.90 -10.70 -0.23
CA SER A 156 27.16 -9.49 -0.57
C SER A 156 27.88 -8.72 -1.71
N LEU A 157 27.15 -8.38 -2.76
CA LEU A 157 27.71 -7.77 -3.96
C LEU A 157 27.44 -6.28 -4.07
N VAL A 158 26.19 -5.88 -3.90
CA VAL A 158 25.75 -4.49 -4.03
C VAL A 158 24.69 -4.16 -3.00
N LYS A 159 24.65 -2.89 -2.62
CA LYS A 159 23.64 -2.32 -1.73
C LYS A 159 22.77 -1.36 -2.50
N ILE A 160 21.46 -1.36 -2.22
CA ILE A 160 20.54 -0.35 -2.71
C ILE A 160 20.73 0.92 -1.90
N ASN A 161 20.94 2.04 -2.56
CA ASN A 161 21.15 3.32 -1.90
C ASN A 161 19.87 3.85 -1.26
N ASP A 162 19.99 4.22 0.02
CA ASP A 162 18.89 4.62 0.91
C ASP A 162 18.31 6.01 0.62
N ASN A 163 18.88 6.76 -0.32
CA ASN A 163 18.68 8.21 -0.43
C ASN A 163 17.64 8.63 -1.48
N HIS A 164 16.95 7.69 -2.11
CA HIS A 164 16.00 8.02 -3.16
C HIS A 164 14.61 7.45 -2.86
N ASN A 165 13.58 8.30 -3.00
CA ASN A 165 12.19 7.88 -2.98
C ASN A 165 11.64 8.03 -4.39
N ASP A 166 11.03 6.97 -4.91
CA ASP A 166 10.30 7.04 -6.16
C ASP A 166 8.86 7.48 -5.91
N THR A 167 8.38 8.35 -6.78
CA THR A 167 6.96 8.75 -6.79
C THR A 167 6.29 8.06 -7.97
N ILE A 168 5.29 7.23 -7.68
CA ILE A 168 4.68 6.33 -8.64
C ILE A 168 3.18 6.53 -8.64
N PHE A 169 2.57 6.54 -9.83
CA PHE A 169 1.13 6.48 -9.95
C PHE A 169 0.63 5.07 -9.66
N THR A 170 -0.48 5.00 -8.95
CA THR A 170 -1.16 3.75 -8.65
C THR A 170 -2.61 3.80 -9.13
N TYR A 171 -3.21 2.65 -9.32
CA TYR A 171 -4.66 2.54 -9.40
C TYR A 171 -5.13 1.29 -8.66
N ASN A 172 -6.34 1.34 -8.15
CA ASN A 172 -6.94 0.20 -7.47
C ASN A 172 -8.39 0.01 -7.91
N VAL A 173 -8.84 -1.24 -7.81
CA VAL A 173 -10.24 -1.63 -7.98
C VAL A 173 -10.63 -2.55 -6.83
N SER A 174 -11.88 -2.43 -6.35
CA SER A 174 -12.36 -3.25 -5.23
C SER A 174 -13.86 -3.48 -5.25
N LEU A 175 -14.26 -4.59 -4.65
CA LEU A 175 -15.62 -4.91 -4.27
C LEU A 175 -15.75 -4.81 -2.75
N GLY A 176 -16.82 -4.23 -2.25
CA GLY A 176 -17.06 -4.03 -0.82
C GLY A 176 -18.42 -4.55 -0.38
N LEU A 177 -18.43 -5.19 0.79
CA LEU A 177 -19.61 -5.60 1.52
C LEU A 177 -19.62 -4.90 2.87
N GLY A 178 -20.57 -3.97 3.04
CA GLY A 178 -20.75 -3.20 4.27
C GLY A 178 -21.97 -3.66 5.07
N TYR A 179 -21.85 -3.57 6.40
CA TYR A 179 -22.96 -3.79 7.32
C TYR A 179 -23.08 -2.65 8.31
N ARG A 180 -24.23 -1.97 8.31
CA ARG A 180 -24.59 -0.89 9.23
C ARG A 180 -25.09 -1.49 10.53
N PHE A 181 -24.27 -1.44 11.57
CA PHE A 181 -24.62 -1.96 12.91
C PHE A 181 -25.16 -0.88 13.86
N ARG A 182 -24.98 0.40 13.51
CA ARG A 182 -25.56 1.57 14.18
C ARG A 182 -26.00 2.59 13.13
N SER A 183 -26.84 3.55 13.54
CA SER A 183 -27.31 4.62 12.65
C SER A 183 -26.16 5.42 12.01
N ASP A 184 -25.04 5.50 12.70
CA ASP A 184 -23.87 6.31 12.36
C ASP A 184 -22.58 5.51 12.16
N ALA A 185 -22.67 4.17 12.15
CA ALA A 185 -21.48 3.33 12.05
C ALA A 185 -21.69 2.10 11.14
N LEU A 186 -20.69 1.86 10.29
CA LEU A 186 -20.68 0.80 9.30
C LEU A 186 -19.37 -0.01 9.44
N LEU A 187 -19.48 -1.34 9.37
CA LEU A 187 -18.36 -2.25 9.07
C LEU A 187 -18.36 -2.54 7.58
N ASP A 188 -17.21 -2.48 6.94
CA ASP A 188 -17.07 -2.71 5.49
C ASP A 188 -15.86 -3.61 5.24
N ILE A 189 -16.05 -4.69 4.51
CA ILE A 189 -15.01 -5.61 4.06
C ILE A 189 -14.85 -5.40 2.56
N ARG A 190 -13.60 -5.19 2.12
CA ARG A 190 -13.29 -5.03 0.70
C ARG A 190 -12.24 -6.02 0.25
N VAL A 191 -12.44 -6.54 -0.94
CA VAL A 191 -11.42 -7.30 -1.67
C VAL A 191 -11.09 -6.54 -2.94
N GLY A 192 -9.83 -6.50 -3.30
CA GLY A 192 -9.42 -5.72 -4.45
C GLY A 192 -8.01 -6.00 -4.92
N HIS A 193 -7.68 -5.27 -5.97
CA HIS A 193 -6.39 -5.31 -6.64
C HIS A 193 -5.84 -3.90 -6.81
N LYS A 194 -4.53 -3.76 -6.69
CA LYS A 194 -3.78 -2.51 -6.85
C LYS A 194 -2.58 -2.74 -7.76
N GLU A 195 -2.38 -1.82 -8.70
CA GLU A 195 -1.22 -1.77 -9.57
C GLU A 195 -0.41 -0.51 -9.34
N PHE A 196 0.91 -0.64 -9.43
CA PHE A 196 1.87 0.45 -9.47
C PHE A 196 2.29 0.61 -10.93
N MET A 197 1.95 1.75 -11.55
CA MET A 197 1.98 1.91 -13.00
C MET A 197 3.37 2.03 -13.62
N ASN A 198 4.40 2.28 -12.81
CA ASN A 198 5.77 2.41 -13.27
C ASN A 198 6.68 1.51 -12.44
N GLU A 199 7.77 1.05 -13.06
CA GLU A 199 8.85 0.37 -12.35
C GLU A 199 9.44 1.27 -11.27
N ILE A 200 9.61 0.72 -10.07
CA ILE A 200 10.41 1.33 -9.01
C ILE A 200 11.87 1.19 -9.42
N ARG A 201 12.60 2.30 -9.48
CA ARG A 201 14.00 2.29 -9.90
C ARG A 201 14.90 2.88 -8.82
N GLN A 202 15.80 2.07 -8.28
CA GLN A 202 16.71 2.48 -7.23
C GLN A 202 18.18 2.30 -7.65
N GLN A 203 19.00 3.30 -7.36
CA GLN A 203 20.42 3.25 -7.62
C GLN A 203 21.11 2.29 -6.67
N THR A 204 22.07 1.53 -7.18
CA THR A 204 22.89 0.61 -6.40
C THR A 204 24.33 1.10 -6.29
N SER A 205 25.00 0.73 -5.20
CA SER A 205 26.45 0.95 -5.00
C SER A 205 27.15 -0.36 -4.65
N LYS A 206 28.42 -0.46 -5.01
CA LYS A 206 29.26 -1.57 -4.57
C LYS A 206 29.50 -1.48 -3.06
N ILE A 207 29.44 -2.61 -2.39
CA ILE A 207 29.72 -2.67 -0.95
C ILE A 207 31.19 -2.41 -0.67
N SER A 208 32.09 -2.81 -1.59
CA SER A 208 33.55 -2.71 -1.42
C SER A 208 34.08 -1.27 -1.32
N ASP A 209 33.50 -0.32 -2.05
CA ASP A 209 34.01 1.04 -2.20
C ASP A 209 32.93 2.14 -2.23
N GLY A 210 31.66 1.77 -2.16
CA GLY A 210 30.52 2.72 -2.19
C GLY A 210 30.28 3.37 -3.57
N THR A 211 31.02 2.99 -4.61
CA THR A 211 30.84 3.56 -5.94
C THR A 211 29.51 3.15 -6.56
N ALA A 212 28.85 4.07 -7.29
CA ALA A 212 27.63 3.76 -8.02
C ALA A 212 27.88 2.63 -9.04
N ASN A 213 27.01 1.62 -9.05
CA ASN A 213 27.23 0.39 -9.80
C ASN A 213 26.02 -0.01 -10.69
N GLY A 214 25.07 0.87 -10.90
CA GLY A 214 23.88 0.57 -11.70
C GLY A 214 22.60 0.87 -10.95
N TYR A 215 21.56 0.12 -11.26
CA TYR A 215 20.24 0.28 -10.63
C TYR A 215 19.50 -1.06 -10.57
N VAL A 216 18.54 -1.12 -9.68
CA VAL A 216 17.54 -2.21 -9.59
C VAL A 216 16.19 -1.63 -9.95
N THR A 217 15.40 -2.37 -10.72
CA THR A 217 14.00 -2.05 -11.00
C THR A 217 13.08 -3.11 -10.42
N SER A 218 11.87 -2.71 -10.06
CA SER A 218 10.85 -3.61 -9.50
C SER A 218 9.49 -3.17 -9.97
N ASP A 219 8.76 -4.08 -10.62
CA ASP A 219 7.32 -3.94 -10.85
C ASP A 219 6.59 -4.44 -9.61
N LEU A 220 5.58 -3.70 -9.18
CA LEU A 220 4.85 -4.00 -7.97
C LEU A 220 3.35 -4.02 -8.23
N SER A 221 2.68 -5.04 -7.74
CA SER A 221 1.22 -5.12 -7.67
C SER A 221 0.79 -5.75 -6.36
N SER A 222 -0.46 -5.57 -5.95
CA SER A 222 -0.99 -6.24 -4.76
C SER A 222 -2.45 -6.63 -4.88
N ASN A 223 -2.80 -7.76 -4.27
CA ASN A 223 -4.17 -8.13 -3.95
C ASN A 223 -4.40 -7.86 -2.47
N PHE A 224 -5.56 -7.36 -2.11
CA PHE A 224 -5.84 -7.03 -0.72
C PHE A 224 -7.21 -7.49 -0.24
N ILE A 225 -7.27 -7.79 1.06
CA ILE A 225 -8.51 -7.88 1.83
C ILE A 225 -8.44 -6.80 2.91
N LYS A 226 -9.42 -5.89 2.92
CA LYS A 226 -9.44 -4.71 3.77
C LYS A 226 -10.67 -4.73 4.67
N PHE A 227 -10.46 -4.56 5.97
CA PHE A 227 -11.49 -4.42 6.99
C PHE A 227 -11.57 -2.96 7.41
N ARG A 228 -12.76 -2.37 7.33
CA ARG A 228 -12.96 -0.93 7.51
C ARG A 228 -14.02 -0.68 8.56
N ILE A 229 -13.77 0.33 9.38
CA ILE A 229 -14.77 0.91 10.28
C ILE A 229 -15.02 2.33 9.82
N VAL A 230 -16.27 2.62 9.54
CA VAL A 230 -16.73 3.90 9.01
C VAL A 230 -17.63 4.57 10.03
N LYS A 231 -17.38 5.83 10.33
CA LYS A 231 -18.23 6.70 11.14
C LYS A 231 -18.86 7.73 10.23
N GLU A 232 -20.18 7.83 10.22
CA GLU A 232 -20.96 8.86 9.50
C GLU A 232 -21.27 10.04 10.45
N PHE A 233 -21.35 11.23 9.89
CA PHE A 233 -21.59 12.48 10.65
C PHE A 233 -22.98 13.06 10.39
#